data_66d2bac69772b72299d09e530ea1af28
#
_entry.id   66d2bac69772b72299d09e530ea1af28
#
_cell.length_a   1.000
_cell.length_b   1.000
_cell.length_c   1.000
_cell.angle_alpha   90.00
_cell.angle_beta   90.00
_cell.angle_gamma   90.00
#
_symmetry.space_group_name_H-M   'P 1'
#
loop_
_entity.id
_entity.type
_entity.pdbx_description
1 polymer ?
#
loop_
_entity_poly.entity_id
_entity_poly.type
_entity_poly.pdbx_seq_one_letter_code
_entity_poly.pdbx_strand_id
1 'polypeptide(L)'
;MAAFIFWVYGGAMSFAQDKNVLIIFIDDLRPELNSFGANYIHSPNIDSINARGRGFSRHYVNAPSCGPSRYAFLTGQYGLEYRGESNQSLFKRAEGVNDENVSIAPSMPEWFRNNGYTTVSVGKVSHHPGGRGGDNWDDSNISEMPNAWDKHIMPVAEWESPKGAMHGLANGKVRTPDNRDIIEAVDGNDKSYPDGHIAEEGLRQIDALVKGDKPFFLAIGLIKPHLPFGVPKKYFDLYENVEIPPALHPEKPKGRTTWHGSGEFMNYNRWGKDPRKDRTLH
;
A
#
# COMPACT_ATOMS: atom_id res chain seq x y z
N MET A 1 -44.02 56.31 20.14
CA MET A 1 -42.75 56.09 19.41
C MET A 1 -42.02 54.90 20.08
N ALA A 2 -42.19 53.69 19.52
CA ALA A 2 -41.66 52.46 20.11
C ALA A 2 -40.40 52.05 19.30
N ALA A 3 -39.23 51.99 19.97
CA ALA A 3 -37.97 51.57 19.35
C ALA A 3 -37.85 50.05 19.44
N PHE A 4 -37.80 49.38 18.31
CA PHE A 4 -37.48 47.95 18.23
C PHE A 4 -35.96 47.82 18.16
N ILE A 5 -35.37 47.18 19.16
CA ILE A 5 -33.94 46.80 19.15
C ILE A 5 -33.88 45.38 18.58
N PHE A 6 -33.32 45.24 17.38
CA PHE A 6 -32.96 43.94 16.77
C PHE A 6 -31.60 43.49 17.38
N TRP A 7 -31.65 42.44 18.20
CA TRP A 7 -30.44 41.69 18.57
C TRP A 7 -30.09 40.75 17.43
N VAL A 8 -29.01 41.06 16.71
CA VAL A 8 -28.40 40.10 15.77
C VAL A 8 -27.53 39.16 16.60
N TYR A 9 -27.99 37.96 16.84
CA TYR A 9 -27.15 36.88 17.32
C TYR A 9 -26.19 36.50 16.22
N GLY A 10 -24.97 37.03 16.27
CA GLY A 10 -23.85 36.54 15.53
C GLY A 10 -23.43 35.17 16.10
N GLY A 11 -24.11 34.12 15.67
CA GLY A 11 -23.64 32.76 15.92
C GLY A 11 -22.28 32.61 15.24
N ALA A 12 -21.20 32.51 16.00
CA ALA A 12 -19.93 32.05 15.47
C ALA A 12 -20.19 30.66 14.89
N MET A 13 -20.20 30.56 13.55
CA MET A 13 -20.12 29.26 12.88
C MET A 13 -18.78 28.66 13.29
N SER A 14 -18.81 27.73 14.23
CA SER A 14 -17.68 26.85 14.48
C SER A 14 -17.56 25.98 13.24
N PHE A 15 -16.71 26.39 12.30
CA PHE A 15 -16.29 25.50 11.24
C PHE A 15 -15.59 24.33 11.92
N ALA A 16 -16.12 23.13 11.74
CA ALA A 16 -15.43 21.94 12.16
C ALA A 16 -14.06 21.96 11.48
N GLN A 17 -13.00 21.96 12.27
CA GLN A 17 -11.65 21.95 11.73
C GLN A 17 -11.52 20.70 10.87
N ASP A 18 -11.12 20.87 9.61
CA ASP A 18 -10.88 19.76 8.69
C ASP A 18 -9.82 18.85 9.30
N LYS A 19 -10.13 17.55 9.36
CA LYS A 19 -9.26 16.56 9.98
C LYS A 19 -8.22 16.08 9.00
N ASN A 20 -6.98 15.95 9.46
CA ASN A 20 -5.94 15.28 8.71
C ASN A 20 -6.28 13.81 8.50
N VAL A 21 -5.90 13.28 7.34
CA VAL A 21 -6.07 11.88 6.97
C VAL A 21 -4.71 11.23 6.75
N LEU A 22 -4.45 10.16 7.47
CA LEU A 22 -3.28 9.30 7.26
C LEU A 22 -3.77 7.89 6.92
N ILE A 23 -3.31 7.37 5.77
CA ILE A 23 -3.55 5.99 5.35
C ILE A 23 -2.21 5.27 5.28
N ILE A 24 -2.13 4.08 5.87
CA ILE A 24 -0.96 3.21 5.77
C ILE A 24 -1.40 1.92 5.07
N PHE A 25 -0.89 1.71 3.86
CA PHE A 25 -1.05 0.47 3.11
C PHE A 25 0.09 -0.47 3.45
N ILE A 26 -0.22 -1.75 3.62
CA ILE A 26 0.77 -2.82 3.77
C ILE A 26 0.43 -3.88 2.73
N ASP A 27 1.31 -4.06 1.75
CA ASP A 27 1.05 -4.91 0.60
C ASP A 27 1.08 -6.40 0.98
N ASP A 28 0.09 -7.17 0.52
CA ASP A 28 -0.05 -8.61 0.79
C ASP A 28 -0.13 -9.00 2.28
N LEU A 29 -0.42 -8.06 3.18
CA LEU A 29 -0.60 -8.36 4.59
C LEU A 29 -1.86 -9.21 4.81
N ARG A 30 -1.69 -10.39 5.39
CA ARG A 30 -2.79 -11.23 5.85
C ARG A 30 -3.37 -10.70 7.17
N PRO A 31 -4.64 -11.00 7.50
CA PRO A 31 -5.24 -10.59 8.77
C PRO A 31 -4.71 -11.42 9.96
N GLU A 32 -3.48 -11.90 9.88
CA GLU A 32 -2.79 -12.61 10.94
C GLU A 32 -2.01 -11.63 11.80
N LEU A 33 -2.73 -10.89 12.63
CA LEU A 33 -2.18 -9.94 13.60
C LEU A 33 -2.65 -10.35 15.00
N ASN A 34 -1.88 -9.99 16.02
CA ASN A 34 -2.24 -10.33 17.39
C ASN A 34 -3.61 -9.75 17.79
N SER A 35 -3.93 -8.54 17.37
CA SER A 35 -5.25 -7.91 17.57
C SER A 35 -6.42 -8.63 16.88
N PHE A 36 -6.14 -9.54 15.95
CA PHE A 36 -7.13 -10.41 15.28
C PHE A 36 -7.06 -11.86 15.72
N GLY A 37 -6.32 -12.15 16.82
CA GLY A 37 -6.26 -13.47 17.44
C GLY A 37 -5.05 -14.32 17.05
N ALA A 38 -4.15 -13.85 16.20
CA ALA A 38 -2.88 -14.51 15.88
C ALA A 38 -1.81 -14.18 16.94
N ASN A 39 -1.94 -14.77 18.12
CA ASN A 39 -1.10 -14.49 19.27
C ASN A 39 0.39 -14.88 19.10
N TYR A 40 0.71 -15.59 18.03
CA TYR A 40 2.08 -15.92 17.63
C TYR A 40 2.73 -14.82 16.78
N ILE A 41 2.00 -13.75 16.43
CA ILE A 41 2.52 -12.62 15.65
C ILE A 41 2.83 -11.43 16.54
N HIS A 42 4.01 -10.85 16.35
CA HIS A 42 4.44 -9.63 17.03
C HIS A 42 4.00 -8.39 16.21
N SER A 43 2.90 -7.76 16.62
CA SER A 43 2.35 -6.57 15.96
C SER A 43 2.00 -5.43 16.93
N PRO A 44 2.88 -5.07 17.90
CA PRO A 44 2.53 -4.21 19.02
C PRO A 44 2.04 -2.82 18.61
N ASN A 45 2.61 -2.24 17.55
CA ASN A 45 2.23 -0.91 17.10
C ASN A 45 0.84 -0.91 16.42
N ILE A 46 0.57 -1.89 15.55
CA ILE A 46 -0.75 -2.05 14.92
C ILE A 46 -1.80 -2.39 15.96
N ASP A 47 -1.48 -3.25 16.93
CA ASP A 47 -2.35 -3.62 18.04
C ASP A 47 -2.70 -2.40 18.89
N SER A 48 -1.74 -1.53 19.18
CA SER A 48 -1.96 -0.28 19.89
C SER A 48 -2.89 0.68 19.15
N ILE A 49 -2.80 0.76 17.82
CA ILE A 49 -3.73 1.56 17.00
C ILE A 49 -5.12 0.93 17.07
N ASN A 50 -5.23 -0.39 16.90
CA ASN A 50 -6.49 -1.11 16.96
C ASN A 50 -7.18 -0.96 18.32
N ALA A 51 -6.44 -1.00 19.43
CA ALA A 51 -6.98 -0.83 20.78
C ALA A 51 -7.57 0.58 21.05
N ARG A 52 -7.09 1.60 20.32
CA ARG A 52 -7.56 2.99 20.42
C ARG A 52 -8.55 3.38 19.33
N GLY A 53 -8.76 2.52 18.36
CA GLY A 53 -9.59 2.75 17.20
C GLY A 53 -10.68 1.70 17.03
N ARG A 54 -11.01 1.41 15.80
CA ARG A 54 -11.95 0.37 15.42
C ARG A 54 -11.28 -0.61 14.45
N GLY A 55 -11.13 -1.86 14.89
CA GLY A 55 -10.69 -2.97 14.04
C GLY A 55 -11.87 -3.57 13.24
N PHE A 56 -11.62 -3.89 11.98
CA PHE A 56 -12.58 -4.55 11.09
C PHE A 56 -12.07 -5.95 10.77
N SER A 57 -12.49 -6.95 11.55
CA SER A 57 -12.07 -8.35 11.38
C SER A 57 -12.64 -9.02 10.12
N ARG A 58 -13.63 -8.40 9.47
CA ARG A 58 -14.30 -8.92 8.28
C ARG A 58 -14.34 -7.87 7.18
N HIS A 59 -13.17 -7.35 6.84
CA HIS A 59 -12.99 -6.43 5.73
C HIS A 59 -12.43 -7.19 4.53
N TYR A 60 -13.14 -7.17 3.41
CA TYR A 60 -12.83 -7.96 2.22
C TYR A 60 -12.45 -7.04 1.07
N VAL A 61 -11.50 -7.49 0.26
CA VAL A 61 -11.14 -6.80 -0.99
C VAL A 61 -12.04 -7.26 -2.13
N ASN A 62 -12.35 -6.36 -3.06
CA ASN A 62 -13.17 -6.71 -4.23
C ASN A 62 -12.42 -7.59 -5.22
N ALA A 63 -11.11 -7.37 -5.36
CA ALA A 63 -10.25 -8.16 -6.21
C ALA A 63 -8.93 -8.48 -5.48
N PRO A 64 -8.60 -9.75 -5.23
CA PRO A 64 -7.44 -10.15 -4.45
C PRO A 64 -6.14 -10.11 -5.29
N SER A 65 -5.82 -8.96 -5.84
CA SER A 65 -4.59 -8.68 -6.58
C SER A 65 -4.23 -7.21 -6.40
N CYS A 66 -2.94 -6.88 -6.34
CA CYS A 66 -2.44 -5.56 -5.97
C CYS A 66 -3.07 -4.40 -6.77
N GLY A 67 -2.97 -4.43 -8.09
CA GLY A 67 -3.50 -3.36 -8.95
C GLY A 67 -5.01 -3.19 -8.85
N PRO A 68 -5.82 -4.22 -9.07
CA PRO A 68 -7.28 -4.16 -8.96
C PRO A 68 -7.77 -3.77 -7.56
N SER A 69 -7.14 -4.29 -6.49
CA SER A 69 -7.48 -3.93 -5.11
C SER A 69 -7.25 -2.44 -4.84
N ARG A 70 -6.09 -1.92 -5.26
CA ARG A 70 -5.73 -0.50 -5.12
C ARG A 70 -6.61 0.38 -5.98
N TYR A 71 -6.95 -0.06 -7.20
CA TYR A 71 -7.94 0.61 -8.04
C TYR A 71 -9.27 0.79 -7.30
N ALA A 72 -9.84 -0.30 -6.80
CA ALA A 72 -11.13 -0.26 -6.10
C ALA A 72 -11.08 0.65 -4.86
N PHE A 73 -10.01 0.57 -4.08
CA PHE A 73 -9.84 1.39 -2.88
C PHE A 73 -9.67 2.87 -3.19
N LEU A 74 -8.81 3.22 -4.15
CA LEU A 74 -8.45 4.61 -4.45
C LEU A 74 -9.51 5.34 -5.28
N THR A 75 -10.37 4.60 -6.00
CA THR A 75 -11.42 5.19 -6.85
C THR A 75 -12.83 5.01 -6.31
N GLY A 76 -13.03 4.11 -5.35
CA GLY A 76 -14.36 3.73 -4.88
C GLY A 76 -15.19 2.95 -5.90
N GLN A 77 -14.57 2.48 -6.99
CA GLN A 77 -15.25 1.78 -8.08
C GLN A 77 -15.00 0.26 -8.01
N TYR A 78 -16.01 -0.51 -8.36
CA TYR A 78 -15.85 -1.93 -8.57
C TYR A 78 -15.10 -2.16 -9.88
N GLY A 79 -13.99 -2.90 -9.82
CA GLY A 79 -13.19 -3.19 -10.99
C GLY A 79 -13.88 -4.02 -12.07
N LEU A 80 -15.04 -4.62 -11.78
CA LEU A 80 -15.83 -5.45 -12.69
C LEU A 80 -16.43 -4.69 -13.90
N GLU A 81 -16.57 -3.38 -13.82
CA GLU A 81 -17.08 -2.59 -14.93
C GLU A 81 -16.07 -2.47 -16.08
N TYR A 82 -14.79 -2.61 -15.77
CA TYR A 82 -13.72 -2.56 -16.76
C TYR A 82 -13.21 -3.97 -17.02
N ARG A 83 -13.72 -4.60 -18.07
CA ARG A 83 -13.24 -5.91 -18.53
C ARG A 83 -11.72 -5.94 -18.61
N GLY A 84 -11.10 -6.85 -17.86
CA GLY A 84 -9.65 -6.98 -17.82
C GLY A 84 -9.01 -6.22 -16.66
N GLU A 85 -9.51 -6.43 -15.44
CA GLU A 85 -8.82 -6.03 -14.23
C GLU A 85 -7.39 -6.56 -14.22
N SER A 86 -6.46 -5.65 -14.05
CA SER A 86 -5.04 -5.96 -14.07
C SER A 86 -4.28 -4.92 -13.27
N ASN A 87 -3.00 -5.14 -13.13
CA ASN A 87 -2.11 -4.15 -12.54
C ASN A 87 -2.06 -2.81 -13.32
N GLN A 88 -2.65 -2.76 -14.52
CA GLN A 88 -2.77 -1.56 -15.35
C GLN A 88 -4.11 -0.81 -15.19
N SER A 89 -4.97 -1.22 -14.26
CA SER A 89 -6.33 -0.65 -14.15
C SER A 89 -6.34 0.86 -13.87
N LEU A 90 -5.43 1.36 -13.03
CA LEU A 90 -5.30 2.80 -12.77
C LEU A 90 -4.80 3.57 -14.01
N PHE A 91 -3.88 3.02 -14.80
CA PHE A 91 -3.45 3.65 -16.05
C PHE A 91 -4.57 3.72 -17.08
N LYS A 92 -5.37 2.66 -17.21
CA LYS A 92 -6.56 2.69 -18.10
C LYS A 92 -7.54 3.77 -17.67
N ARG A 93 -7.74 3.95 -16.37
CA ARG A 93 -8.51 5.08 -15.85
C ARG A 93 -7.86 6.42 -16.18
N ALA A 94 -6.55 6.53 -16.01
CA ALA A 94 -5.80 7.75 -16.31
C ALA A 94 -5.90 8.15 -17.79
N GLU A 95 -5.88 7.19 -18.70
CA GLU A 95 -6.14 7.42 -20.12
C GLU A 95 -7.52 8.04 -20.36
N GLY A 96 -8.56 7.53 -19.65
CA GLY A 96 -9.91 8.10 -19.72
C GLY A 96 -10.05 9.48 -19.06
N VAL A 97 -9.32 9.75 -17.97
CA VAL A 97 -9.32 11.09 -17.32
C VAL A 97 -8.78 12.17 -18.27
N ASN A 98 -7.87 11.80 -19.15
CA ASN A 98 -7.28 12.73 -20.12
C ASN A 98 -8.13 12.87 -21.42
N ASP A 99 -9.22 12.12 -21.54
CA ASP A 99 -10.16 12.24 -22.66
C ASP A 99 -11.30 13.20 -22.30
N GLU A 100 -11.36 14.36 -22.97
CA GLU A 100 -12.36 15.40 -22.73
C GLU A 100 -13.81 14.93 -22.97
N ASN A 101 -14.00 13.84 -23.70
CA ASN A 101 -15.32 13.26 -23.98
C ASN A 101 -15.80 12.28 -22.90
N VAL A 102 -14.96 11.98 -21.90
CA VAL A 102 -15.24 11.00 -20.86
C VAL A 102 -15.34 11.67 -19.50
N SER A 103 -16.49 11.53 -18.85
CA SER A 103 -16.66 12.02 -17.47
C SER A 103 -16.30 10.92 -16.48
N ILE A 104 -15.18 11.07 -15.80
CA ILE A 104 -14.71 10.14 -14.78
C ILE A 104 -14.71 10.85 -13.42
N ALA A 105 -15.35 10.23 -12.43
CA ALA A 105 -15.35 10.76 -11.07
C ALA A 105 -13.91 10.87 -10.52
N PRO A 106 -13.59 11.89 -9.72
CA PRO A 106 -12.27 12.03 -9.13
C PRO A 106 -11.94 10.82 -8.26
N SER A 107 -10.66 10.44 -8.24
CA SER A 107 -10.16 9.46 -7.27
C SER A 107 -10.24 10.03 -5.85
N MET A 108 -10.18 9.17 -4.83
CA MET A 108 -10.24 9.62 -3.44
C MET A 108 -9.17 10.69 -3.12
N PRO A 109 -7.87 10.52 -3.42
CA PRO A 109 -6.89 11.57 -3.16
C PRO A 109 -7.13 12.82 -4.02
N GLU A 110 -7.57 12.70 -5.27
CA GLU A 110 -7.95 13.82 -6.11
C GLU A 110 -9.13 14.61 -5.52
N TRP A 111 -10.11 13.91 -4.95
CA TRP A 111 -11.23 14.55 -4.27
C TRP A 111 -10.74 15.37 -3.07
N PHE A 112 -9.86 14.82 -2.23
CA PHE A 112 -9.27 15.57 -1.11
C PHE A 112 -8.49 16.79 -1.59
N ARG A 113 -7.68 16.65 -2.64
CA ARG A 113 -6.93 17.75 -3.24
C ARG A 113 -7.84 18.87 -3.72
N ASN A 114 -8.92 18.53 -4.43
CA ASN A 114 -9.91 19.47 -4.94
C ASN A 114 -10.70 20.17 -3.81
N ASN A 115 -10.69 19.61 -2.61
CA ASN A 115 -11.31 20.19 -1.40
C ASN A 115 -10.30 20.83 -0.45
N GLY A 116 -9.15 21.27 -0.95
CA GLY A 116 -8.21 22.13 -0.22
C GLY A 116 -7.17 21.40 0.63
N TYR A 117 -7.11 20.07 0.59
CA TYR A 117 -6.09 19.29 1.28
C TYR A 117 -4.76 19.31 0.52
N THR A 118 -3.66 19.26 1.27
CA THR A 118 -2.37 18.90 0.70
C THR A 118 -2.30 17.37 0.60
N THR A 119 -2.10 16.84 -0.61
CA THR A 119 -2.12 15.39 -0.87
C THR A 119 -0.72 14.86 -1.14
N VAL A 120 -0.31 13.85 -0.38
CA VAL A 120 1.03 13.26 -0.51
C VAL A 120 0.94 11.74 -0.50
N SER A 121 1.65 11.08 -1.40
CA SER A 121 1.87 9.64 -1.37
C SER A 121 3.36 9.31 -1.21
N VAL A 122 3.66 8.28 -0.41
CA VAL A 122 5.02 7.79 -0.17
C VAL A 122 5.01 6.27 -0.34
N GLY A 123 5.92 5.75 -1.14
CA GLY A 123 6.06 4.32 -1.38
C GLY A 123 4.95 3.72 -2.25
N LYS A 124 4.62 2.45 -2.03
CA LYS A 124 3.66 1.70 -2.85
C LYS A 124 2.20 1.98 -2.47
N VAL A 125 1.68 3.14 -2.83
CA VAL A 125 0.26 3.50 -2.64
C VAL A 125 -0.59 3.02 -3.80
N SER A 126 -0.25 3.37 -5.03
CA SER A 126 -0.75 2.73 -6.26
C SER A 126 0.15 1.57 -6.67
N HIS A 127 -0.19 0.85 -7.74
CA HIS A 127 0.61 -0.31 -8.14
C HIS A 127 1.94 0.08 -8.81
N HIS A 128 1.91 1.12 -9.63
CA HIS A 128 3.07 1.72 -10.27
C HIS A 128 3.13 3.23 -9.92
N PRO A 129 3.45 3.59 -8.69
CA PRO A 129 3.41 4.98 -8.26
C PRO A 129 4.31 5.86 -9.15
N GLY A 130 3.69 6.74 -9.92
CA GLY A 130 4.35 7.72 -10.78
C GLY A 130 4.66 7.28 -12.21
N GLY A 131 4.74 5.99 -12.54
CA GLY A 131 5.15 5.60 -13.87
C GLY A 131 4.67 4.24 -14.36
N ARG A 132 4.46 4.11 -15.67
CA ARG A 132 3.99 2.88 -16.31
C ARG A 132 5.10 1.84 -16.49
N GLY A 133 6.31 2.27 -16.76
CA GLY A 133 7.41 1.37 -17.12
C GLY A 133 7.93 0.52 -15.98
N GLY A 134 7.73 0.92 -14.75
CA GLY A 134 8.30 0.28 -13.57
C GLY A 134 9.80 0.53 -13.41
N ASP A 135 10.43 1.18 -14.35
CA ASP A 135 11.84 1.59 -14.29
C ASP A 135 11.98 3.07 -13.93
N ASN A 136 10.97 3.87 -14.24
CA ASN A 136 10.88 5.28 -13.83
C ASN A 136 9.48 5.59 -13.32
N TRP A 137 9.27 5.50 -12.03
CA TRP A 137 7.99 5.81 -11.40
C TRP A 137 7.77 7.31 -11.24
N ASP A 138 8.81 8.11 -11.42
CA ASP A 138 8.74 9.58 -11.37
C ASP A 138 8.42 10.20 -12.74
N ASP A 139 8.15 9.37 -13.76
CA ASP A 139 7.74 9.86 -15.06
C ASP A 139 6.34 10.47 -14.99
N SER A 140 6.31 11.79 -14.82
CA SER A 140 5.07 12.58 -14.72
C SER A 140 4.21 12.55 -15.98
N ASN A 141 4.79 12.20 -17.14
CA ASN A 141 4.05 12.12 -18.40
C ASN A 141 3.18 10.85 -18.46
N ILE A 142 3.48 9.86 -17.64
CA ILE A 142 2.75 8.58 -17.59
C ILE A 142 2.32 8.30 -16.15
N SER A 143 1.62 9.27 -15.55
CA SER A 143 1.12 9.12 -14.18
C SER A 143 0.03 8.07 -14.10
N GLU A 144 0.10 7.20 -13.11
CA GLU A 144 -0.93 6.22 -12.80
C GLU A 144 -2.19 6.89 -12.24
N MET A 145 -2.02 8.01 -11.52
CA MET A 145 -3.10 8.76 -10.89
C MET A 145 -2.93 10.26 -11.15
N PRO A 146 -3.27 10.74 -12.36
CA PRO A 146 -3.20 12.16 -12.66
C PRO A 146 -4.09 12.97 -11.71
N ASN A 147 -3.65 14.17 -11.36
CA ASN A 147 -4.34 15.12 -10.49
C ASN A 147 -4.55 14.69 -9.03
N ALA A 148 -4.06 13.52 -8.63
CA ALA A 148 -4.31 12.96 -7.30
C ALA A 148 -3.39 13.53 -6.22
N TRP A 149 -2.14 13.78 -6.55
CA TRP A 149 -1.09 14.08 -5.58
C TRP A 149 -0.41 15.42 -5.85
N ASP A 150 -0.21 16.22 -4.79
CA ASP A 150 0.70 17.37 -4.84
C ASP A 150 2.16 16.90 -4.83
N LYS A 151 2.41 15.76 -4.16
CA LYS A 151 3.70 15.07 -4.18
C LYS A 151 3.47 13.56 -4.16
N HIS A 152 4.18 12.84 -5.01
CA HIS A 152 4.33 11.41 -4.88
C HIS A 152 5.82 11.05 -4.84
N ILE A 153 6.20 10.21 -3.89
CA ILE A 153 7.59 9.95 -3.54
C ILE A 153 7.80 8.46 -3.42
N MET A 154 8.74 7.93 -4.21
CA MET A 154 9.22 6.56 -4.05
C MET A 154 10.70 6.60 -3.72
N PRO A 155 11.07 6.46 -2.44
CA PRO A 155 12.48 6.45 -2.05
C PRO A 155 13.15 5.15 -2.48
N VAL A 156 13.87 5.17 -3.60
CA VAL A 156 14.52 3.99 -4.18
C VAL A 156 15.91 3.74 -3.60
N ALA A 157 16.56 4.77 -3.03
CA ALA A 157 17.90 4.68 -2.47
C ALA A 157 18.89 3.91 -3.38
N GLU A 158 19.58 2.93 -2.86
CA GLU A 158 20.61 2.17 -3.57
C GLU A 158 20.06 1.22 -4.64
N TRP A 159 18.74 1.00 -4.72
CA TRP A 159 18.13 0.12 -5.73
C TRP A 159 17.96 0.74 -7.10
N GLU A 160 18.41 1.98 -7.28
CA GLU A 160 18.50 2.73 -8.55
C GLU A 160 17.15 3.00 -9.25
N SER A 161 16.15 2.13 -9.06
CA SER A 161 14.84 2.27 -9.67
C SER A 161 13.72 1.76 -8.75
N PRO A 162 12.49 2.23 -8.95
CA PRO A 162 11.31 1.73 -8.21
C PRO A 162 11.12 0.22 -8.35
N LYS A 163 11.36 -0.35 -9.52
CA LYS A 163 11.28 -1.79 -9.75
C LYS A 163 12.40 -2.53 -9.00
N GLY A 164 13.59 -1.96 -8.98
CA GLY A 164 14.70 -2.46 -8.16
C GLY A 164 14.33 -2.49 -6.70
N ALA A 165 13.73 -1.42 -6.17
CA ALA A 165 13.26 -1.36 -4.79
C ALA A 165 12.15 -2.39 -4.50
N MET A 166 11.20 -2.60 -5.41
CA MET A 166 10.09 -3.55 -5.21
C MET A 166 10.55 -4.99 -5.04
N HIS A 167 11.52 -5.42 -5.84
CA HIS A 167 11.95 -6.82 -5.94
C HIS A 167 13.40 -7.05 -5.48
N GLY A 168 14.07 -6.00 -5.02
CA GLY A 168 15.47 -6.02 -4.64
C GLY A 168 15.76 -6.86 -3.39
N LEU A 169 17.03 -7.14 -3.24
CA LEU A 169 17.62 -7.75 -2.06
C LEU A 169 18.14 -6.65 -1.12
N ALA A 170 18.61 -7.03 0.05
CA ALA A 170 19.16 -6.08 1.00
C ALA A 170 20.29 -5.21 0.42
N ASN A 171 20.36 -3.96 0.89
CA ASN A 171 21.45 -3.01 0.61
C ASN A 171 21.65 -2.76 -0.90
N GLY A 172 20.57 -2.48 -1.61
CA GLY A 172 20.61 -2.10 -3.04
C GLY A 172 20.90 -3.22 -4.02
N LYS A 173 21.03 -4.47 -3.58
CA LYS A 173 21.33 -5.57 -4.50
C LYS A 173 20.14 -5.88 -5.40
N VAL A 174 20.39 -5.95 -6.68
CA VAL A 174 19.40 -6.38 -7.67
C VAL A 174 19.33 -7.90 -7.69
N ARG A 175 18.13 -8.44 -7.75
CA ARG A 175 17.90 -9.88 -7.85
C ARG A 175 18.28 -10.39 -9.24
N THR A 176 19.07 -11.47 -9.26
CA THR A 176 19.51 -12.15 -10.49
C THR A 176 18.90 -13.56 -10.59
N PRO A 177 18.97 -14.22 -11.75
CA PRO A 177 18.56 -15.62 -11.89
C PRO A 177 19.20 -16.58 -10.90
N ASP A 178 20.43 -16.29 -10.48
CA ASP A 178 21.21 -17.14 -9.55
C ASP A 178 20.84 -16.90 -8.07
N ASN A 179 20.17 -15.77 -7.78
CA ASN A 179 19.74 -15.41 -6.43
C ASN A 179 18.23 -15.26 -6.39
N ARG A 180 17.54 -16.39 -6.29
CA ARG A 180 16.08 -16.48 -6.42
C ARG A 180 15.38 -16.99 -5.16
N ASP A 181 16.07 -17.05 -4.03
CA ASP A 181 15.44 -17.48 -2.78
C ASP A 181 14.33 -16.49 -2.38
N ILE A 182 13.21 -17.08 -1.98
CA ILE A 182 12.02 -16.31 -1.62
C ILE A 182 12.18 -15.54 -0.31
N ILE A 183 13.03 -16.03 0.59
CA ILE A 183 13.29 -15.44 1.90
C ILE A 183 14.73 -14.97 1.96
N GLU A 184 14.94 -13.75 2.43
CA GLU A 184 16.24 -13.19 2.76
C GLU A 184 16.15 -12.47 4.11
N ALA A 185 17.03 -12.82 5.03
CA ALA A 185 17.21 -12.12 6.29
C ALA A 185 18.68 -11.76 6.46
N VAL A 186 19.00 -10.46 6.58
CA VAL A 186 20.38 -10.00 6.70
C VAL A 186 20.56 -9.15 7.95
N ASP A 187 21.76 -9.19 8.51
CA ASP A 187 22.16 -8.26 9.56
C ASP A 187 22.19 -6.84 8.99
N GLY A 188 21.51 -5.94 9.68
CA GLY A 188 21.42 -4.55 9.24
C GLY A 188 20.34 -3.77 9.98
N ASN A 189 20.22 -2.51 9.62
CA ASN A 189 19.16 -1.62 10.13
C ASN A 189 17.91 -1.69 9.22
N ASP A 190 16.90 -0.91 9.56
CA ASP A 190 15.64 -0.92 8.83
C ASP A 190 15.80 -0.48 7.36
N LYS A 191 16.77 0.37 7.06
CA LYS A 191 17.08 0.84 5.70
C LYS A 191 17.84 -0.21 4.86
N SER A 192 18.19 -1.35 5.41
CA SER A 192 18.69 -2.47 4.61
C SER A 192 17.65 -2.95 3.58
N TYR A 193 16.38 -2.57 3.75
CA TYR A 193 15.29 -2.83 2.81
C TYR A 193 14.48 -1.55 2.51
N PRO A 194 13.80 -1.50 1.37
CA PRO A 194 13.07 -0.30 0.92
C PRO A 194 12.07 0.26 1.92
N ASP A 195 11.39 -0.59 2.68
CA ASP A 195 10.37 -0.15 3.64
C ASP A 195 10.92 0.73 4.76
N GLY A 196 12.19 0.56 5.13
CA GLY A 196 12.86 1.47 6.07
C GLY A 196 13.01 2.89 5.52
N HIS A 197 13.31 3.02 4.25
CA HIS A 197 13.37 4.32 3.56
C HIS A 197 11.97 4.93 3.37
N ILE A 198 10.97 4.10 3.05
CA ILE A 198 9.57 4.54 2.94
C ILE A 198 9.06 5.04 4.29
N ALA A 199 9.34 4.33 5.38
CA ALA A 199 8.94 4.73 6.72
C ALA A 199 9.60 6.05 7.14
N GLU A 200 10.91 6.23 6.93
CA GLU A 200 11.62 7.47 7.22
C GLU A 200 11.07 8.65 6.41
N GLU A 201 10.85 8.45 5.11
CA GLU A 201 10.26 9.49 4.27
C GLU A 201 8.83 9.81 4.69
N GLY A 202 8.03 8.81 5.06
CA GLY A 202 6.70 9.02 5.61
C GLY A 202 6.71 9.89 6.86
N LEU A 203 7.61 9.63 7.80
CA LEU A 203 7.79 10.45 9.00
C LEU A 203 8.22 11.89 8.65
N ARG A 204 9.14 12.05 7.70
CA ARG A 204 9.58 13.36 7.22
C ARG A 204 8.43 14.16 6.61
N GLN A 205 7.54 13.51 5.85
CA GLN A 205 6.36 14.17 5.29
C GLN A 205 5.34 14.54 6.38
N ILE A 206 5.12 13.69 7.39
CA ILE A 206 4.28 14.03 8.55
C ILE A 206 4.81 15.29 9.23
N ASP A 207 6.10 15.34 9.55
CA ASP A 207 6.73 16.49 10.21
C ASP A 207 6.62 17.80 9.40
N ALA A 208 6.63 17.69 8.08
CA ALA A 208 6.45 18.84 7.20
C ALA A 208 4.98 19.28 7.13
N LEU A 209 4.06 18.32 6.99
CA LEU A 209 2.64 18.58 6.80
C LEU A 209 1.96 19.15 8.06
N VAL A 210 2.36 18.69 9.25
CA VAL A 210 1.79 19.21 10.52
C VAL A 210 2.20 20.66 10.82
N LYS A 211 3.23 21.18 10.16
CA LYS A 211 3.66 22.57 10.25
C LYS A 211 2.96 23.48 9.25
N GLY A 212 2.21 22.91 8.32
CA GLY A 212 1.45 23.66 7.32
C GLY A 212 0.10 24.12 7.84
N ASP A 213 -0.52 25.06 7.13
CA ASP A 213 -1.81 25.67 7.51
C ASP A 213 -3.02 24.91 6.92
N LYS A 214 -2.77 23.96 5.98
CA LYS A 214 -3.83 23.19 5.32
C LYS A 214 -3.98 21.81 5.93
N PRO A 215 -5.20 21.26 5.94
CA PRO A 215 -5.37 19.85 6.24
C PRO A 215 -4.62 19.00 5.20
N PHE A 216 -4.22 17.81 5.59
CA PHE A 216 -3.50 16.93 4.67
C PHE A 216 -4.16 15.55 4.53
N PHE A 217 -3.95 14.97 3.36
CA PHE A 217 -4.19 13.57 3.05
C PHE A 217 -2.86 12.92 2.71
N LEU A 218 -2.33 12.13 3.63
CA LEU A 218 -1.06 11.42 3.46
C LEU A 218 -1.33 9.92 3.34
N ALA A 219 -0.83 9.31 2.27
CA ALA A 219 -0.85 7.88 2.06
C ALA A 219 0.59 7.33 2.06
N ILE A 220 0.85 6.33 2.90
CA ILE A 220 2.14 5.63 2.98
C ILE A 220 1.91 4.18 2.57
N GLY A 221 2.64 3.68 1.60
CA GLY A 221 2.54 2.32 1.10
C GLY A 221 3.82 1.53 1.35
N LEU A 222 3.78 0.59 2.29
CA LEU A 222 4.85 -0.37 2.54
C LEU A 222 4.77 -1.51 1.53
N ILE A 223 5.92 -2.04 1.13
CA ILE A 223 6.04 -3.10 0.13
C ILE A 223 5.89 -4.47 0.80
N LYS A 224 6.57 -4.69 1.93
CA LYS A 224 6.54 -6.00 2.60
C LYS A 224 5.26 -6.17 3.42
N PRO A 225 4.72 -7.41 3.47
CA PRO A 225 5.31 -8.71 3.09
C PRO A 225 5.11 -9.17 1.64
N HIS A 226 4.96 -8.27 0.65
CA HIS A 226 5.01 -8.67 -0.76
C HIS A 226 6.30 -9.44 -1.09
N LEU A 227 6.20 -10.42 -1.98
CA LEU A 227 7.32 -11.22 -2.47
C LEU A 227 8.43 -10.36 -3.13
N PRO A 228 9.69 -10.75 -3.02
CA PRO A 228 10.26 -11.74 -2.11
C PRO A 228 10.29 -11.25 -0.66
N PHE A 229 10.29 -12.17 0.30
CA PHE A 229 10.27 -11.83 1.72
C PHE A 229 11.69 -11.42 2.17
N GLY A 230 11.95 -10.13 2.17
CA GLY A 230 13.18 -9.54 2.67
C GLY A 230 12.94 -8.81 3.99
N VAL A 231 13.78 -9.06 5.00
CA VAL A 231 13.63 -8.47 6.33
C VAL A 231 14.99 -8.33 7.05
N PRO A 232 15.23 -7.25 7.82
CA PRO A 232 16.36 -7.22 8.74
C PRO A 232 16.30 -8.37 9.73
N LYS A 233 17.44 -9.04 9.94
CA LYS A 233 17.54 -10.26 10.77
C LYS A 233 16.93 -10.09 12.16
N LYS A 234 17.07 -8.92 12.79
CA LYS A 234 16.47 -8.61 14.10
C LYS A 234 14.96 -8.87 14.20
N TYR A 235 14.21 -8.74 13.10
CA TYR A 235 12.78 -9.05 13.07
C TYR A 235 12.53 -10.51 12.74
N PHE A 236 13.36 -11.12 11.89
CA PHE A 236 13.29 -12.54 11.60
C PHE A 236 13.51 -13.39 12.84
N ASP A 237 14.48 -13.03 13.67
CA ASP A 237 14.84 -13.74 14.89
C ASP A 237 13.73 -13.74 15.96
N LEU A 238 12.77 -12.81 15.89
CA LEU A 238 11.58 -12.83 16.77
C LEU A 238 10.75 -14.12 16.60
N TYR A 239 10.90 -14.81 15.48
CA TYR A 239 10.11 -15.98 15.10
C TYR A 239 10.93 -17.29 15.09
N GLU A 240 12.19 -17.29 15.55
CA GLU A 240 13.06 -18.46 15.52
C GLU A 240 12.45 -19.66 16.27
N ASN A 241 11.75 -19.40 17.36
CA ASN A 241 11.14 -20.43 18.22
C ASN A 241 9.60 -20.36 18.20
N VAL A 242 9.02 -19.71 17.19
CA VAL A 242 7.57 -19.57 17.07
C VAL A 242 7.04 -20.68 16.18
N GLU A 243 6.14 -21.49 16.72
CA GLU A 243 5.39 -22.46 15.94
C GLU A 243 4.26 -21.75 15.20
N ILE A 244 4.34 -21.72 13.88
CA ILE A 244 3.28 -21.18 13.03
C ILE A 244 2.24 -22.27 12.81
N PRO A 245 0.97 -22.06 13.18
CA PRO A 245 -0.06 -23.06 13.01
C PRO A 245 -0.29 -23.38 11.52
N PRO A 246 -0.58 -24.63 11.18
CA PRO A 246 -0.90 -25.01 9.80
C PRO A 246 -2.19 -24.33 9.34
N ALA A 247 -2.32 -24.17 8.04
CA ALA A 247 -3.58 -23.65 7.46
C ALA A 247 -4.76 -24.56 7.85
N LEU A 248 -5.85 -23.95 8.33
CA LEU A 248 -7.06 -24.68 8.73
C LEU A 248 -7.68 -25.46 7.54
N HIS A 249 -7.53 -24.93 6.33
CA HIS A 249 -8.05 -25.50 5.09
C HIS A 249 -6.94 -25.49 4.03
N PRO A 250 -6.00 -26.46 4.07
CA PRO A 250 -4.83 -26.45 3.19
C PRO A 250 -5.17 -26.83 1.73
N GLU A 251 -6.32 -27.44 1.50
CA GLU A 251 -6.72 -27.90 0.17
C GLU A 251 -7.65 -26.88 -0.53
N LYS A 252 -7.50 -26.83 -1.84
CA LYS A 252 -8.41 -26.03 -2.69
C LYS A 252 -9.84 -26.58 -2.57
N PRO A 253 -10.85 -25.73 -2.33
CA PRO A 253 -12.25 -26.15 -2.29
C PRO A 253 -12.66 -26.83 -3.59
N LYS A 254 -13.51 -27.85 -3.49
CA LYS A 254 -14.11 -28.52 -4.66
C LYS A 254 -15.11 -27.59 -5.34
N GLY A 255 -15.17 -27.67 -6.67
CA GLY A 255 -16.13 -26.93 -7.48
C GLY A 255 -15.63 -25.53 -7.90
N ARG A 256 -16.58 -24.66 -8.27
CA ARG A 256 -16.25 -23.29 -8.70
C ARG A 256 -15.81 -22.46 -7.50
N THR A 257 -14.64 -21.85 -7.59
CA THR A 257 -14.04 -21.08 -6.51
C THR A 257 -13.32 -19.86 -7.04
N THR A 258 -13.20 -18.83 -6.22
CA THR A 258 -12.36 -17.65 -6.46
C THR A 258 -10.89 -17.89 -6.10
N TRP A 259 -10.49 -19.10 -5.75
CA TRP A 259 -9.12 -19.44 -5.46
C TRP A 259 -8.23 -19.23 -6.67
N HIS A 260 -7.21 -18.41 -6.49
CA HIS A 260 -6.21 -18.12 -7.50
C HIS A 260 -4.88 -18.78 -7.13
N GLY A 261 -4.23 -19.38 -8.12
CA GLY A 261 -2.82 -19.76 -7.96
C GLY A 261 -1.93 -18.53 -8.11
N SER A 262 -0.96 -18.36 -7.21
CA SER A 262 0.05 -17.32 -7.39
C SER A 262 1.18 -17.80 -8.29
N GLY A 263 1.16 -17.40 -9.55
CA GLY A 263 2.27 -17.65 -10.49
C GLY A 263 3.57 -17.01 -10.03
N GLU A 264 3.50 -15.93 -9.27
CA GLU A 264 4.66 -15.23 -8.75
C GLU A 264 5.47 -16.08 -7.77
N PHE A 265 4.81 -16.84 -6.88
CA PHE A 265 5.48 -17.77 -5.97
C PHE A 265 6.39 -18.76 -6.70
N MET A 266 6.00 -19.17 -7.90
CA MET A 266 6.76 -20.12 -8.71
C MET A 266 8.02 -19.51 -9.34
N ASN A 267 8.20 -18.20 -9.23
CA ASN A 267 9.39 -17.51 -9.72
C ASN A 267 10.57 -17.55 -8.73
N TYR A 268 10.32 -17.94 -7.49
CA TYR A 268 11.31 -17.91 -6.42
C TYR A 268 11.66 -19.31 -5.92
N ASN A 269 12.93 -19.51 -5.56
CA ASN A 269 13.38 -20.73 -4.93
C ASN A 269 12.98 -20.76 -3.45
N ARG A 270 12.79 -21.97 -2.92
CA ARG A 270 12.53 -22.23 -1.51
C ARG A 270 13.65 -23.08 -0.98
N TRP A 271 14.44 -22.54 -0.05
CA TRP A 271 15.61 -23.24 0.51
C TRP A 271 16.57 -23.78 -0.58
N GLY A 272 16.86 -22.93 -1.59
CA GLY A 272 17.71 -23.28 -2.73
C GLY A 272 17.08 -24.20 -3.78
N LYS A 273 15.82 -24.66 -3.59
CA LYS A 273 15.12 -25.54 -4.54
C LYS A 273 14.15 -24.78 -5.43
N ASP A 274 14.18 -25.06 -6.72
CA ASP A 274 13.24 -24.51 -7.70
C ASP A 274 11.87 -25.24 -7.62
N PRO A 275 10.78 -24.56 -7.21
CA PRO A 275 9.47 -25.18 -7.07
C PRO A 275 8.87 -25.68 -8.40
N ARG A 276 9.37 -25.20 -9.54
CA ARG A 276 8.95 -25.71 -10.86
C ARG A 276 9.53 -27.08 -11.18
N LYS A 277 10.61 -27.47 -10.50
CA LYS A 277 11.30 -28.73 -10.68
C LYS A 277 11.00 -29.72 -9.55
N ASP A 278 10.81 -29.21 -8.34
CA ASP A 278 10.57 -30.01 -7.13
C ASP A 278 9.13 -29.86 -6.66
N ARG A 279 8.31 -30.89 -6.97
CA ARG A 279 6.89 -30.92 -6.59
C ARG A 279 6.64 -31.08 -5.09
N THR A 280 7.64 -31.40 -4.29
CA THR A 280 7.49 -31.51 -2.82
C THR A 280 7.39 -30.15 -2.14
N LEU A 281 7.56 -29.06 -2.90
CA LEU A 281 7.50 -27.68 -2.42
C LEU A 281 6.11 -27.01 -2.61
N HIS A 282 5.14 -27.78 -3.05
CA HIS A 282 3.75 -27.30 -3.29
C HIS A 282 2.88 -27.47 -2.06
#